data_f0a5da1e0de9c51eb35ebb76cca05aeb
#
_entry.id   f0a5da1e0de9c51eb35ebb76cca05aeb
#
_cell.length_a   1.000
_cell.length_b   1.000
_cell.length_c   1.000
_cell.angle_alpha   90.00
_cell.angle_beta   90.00
_cell.angle_gamma   90.00
#
_symmetry.space_group_name_H-M   'P 1'
#
loop_
_entity.id
_entity.type
_entity.pdbx_description
1 polymer ?
#
loop_
_entity_poly.entity_id
_entity_poly.type
_entity_poly.pdbx_seq_one_letter_code
_entity_poly.pdbx_strand_id
1 'polypeptide(L)'
;TQDFQLSHSYRSTEPIVALANQVLAKDATCPIRLKSTRGKGPAATLTAYSSDEEEAKQIGKQIAELIASGITPREIAVLYRINSQSEIFEAELGALGIPVSLRGAERFFERPEVKNALLNLRAGLDVKGDRPFAETVRDILGSLGWKPKEPDSGRSARETWESLNTIVELADELQAKDASAQLPDFVKSLDLRSEMEFAPSANAITLASIHSAKGLEWEAVFVAGLSEGLLPISHANTPNEFNEERRLLYVAMTRAKTQLRLSWSKSRHTDGKGYREQSTLLRDLTF
;
A
#
# COMPACT_ATOMS: atom_id res chain seq x y z
N THR A 1 -29.03 25.04 -16.20
CA THR A 1 -27.59 24.65 -16.13
C THR A 1 -27.32 23.74 -17.29
N GLN A 2 -26.35 24.09 -18.15
CA GLN A 2 -25.87 23.16 -19.19
C GLN A 2 -24.79 22.29 -18.56
N ASP A 3 -24.97 20.96 -18.55
CA ASP A 3 -23.98 20.01 -18.09
C ASP A 3 -23.05 19.63 -19.25
N PHE A 4 -21.76 19.86 -19.06
CA PHE A 4 -20.73 19.45 -20.02
C PHE A 4 -20.01 18.21 -19.48
N GLN A 5 -20.02 17.13 -20.24
CA GLN A 5 -19.32 15.90 -19.91
C GLN A 5 -18.01 15.82 -20.68
N LEU A 6 -16.88 15.71 -19.97
CA LEU A 6 -15.58 15.41 -20.57
C LEU A 6 -15.51 13.90 -20.87
N SER A 7 -15.43 13.55 -22.15
CA SER A 7 -15.48 12.15 -22.62
C SER A 7 -14.11 11.61 -23.10
N HIS A 8 -13.08 12.46 -23.14
CA HIS A 8 -11.77 12.06 -23.66
C HIS A 8 -10.68 12.04 -22.57
N SER A 9 -9.88 10.99 -22.59
CA SER A 9 -8.66 10.86 -21.78
C SER A 9 -7.44 11.15 -22.65
N TYR A 10 -6.71 12.18 -22.29
CA TYR A 10 -5.45 12.56 -22.94
C TYR A 10 -4.22 11.98 -22.23
N ARG A 11 -4.43 11.26 -21.11
CA ARG A 11 -3.37 10.73 -20.22
C ARG A 11 -3.03 9.29 -20.53
N SER A 12 -4.02 8.42 -20.51
CA SER A 12 -3.83 6.97 -20.48
C SER A 12 -4.07 6.34 -21.85
N THR A 13 -3.32 5.29 -22.17
CA THR A 13 -3.50 4.47 -23.37
C THR A 13 -4.85 3.74 -23.38
N GLU A 14 -5.27 3.25 -24.55
CA GLU A 14 -6.58 2.59 -24.75
C GLU A 14 -6.81 1.41 -23.79
N PRO A 15 -5.86 0.47 -23.55
CA PRO A 15 -6.10 -0.65 -22.65
C PRO A 15 -6.40 -0.21 -21.22
N ILE A 16 -5.70 0.81 -20.73
CA ILE A 16 -5.90 1.36 -19.38
C ILE A 16 -7.29 1.99 -19.26
N VAL A 17 -7.67 2.80 -20.24
CA VAL A 17 -8.99 3.46 -20.24
C VAL A 17 -10.12 2.45 -20.38
N ALA A 18 -9.95 1.42 -21.21
CA ALA A 18 -10.93 0.36 -21.38
C ALA A 18 -11.16 -0.41 -20.07
N LEU A 19 -10.08 -0.79 -19.39
CA LEU A 19 -10.16 -1.50 -18.11
C LEU A 19 -10.79 -0.59 -17.01
N ALA A 20 -10.39 0.66 -16.93
CA ALA A 20 -10.97 1.62 -15.97
C ALA A 20 -12.47 1.84 -16.22
N ASN A 21 -12.91 1.90 -17.48
CA ASN A 21 -14.33 1.98 -17.83
C ASN A 21 -15.11 0.74 -17.38
N GLN A 22 -14.52 -0.48 -17.43
CA GLN A 22 -15.15 -1.69 -16.92
C GLN A 22 -15.38 -1.61 -15.40
N VAL A 23 -14.43 -1.03 -14.65
CA VAL A 23 -14.60 -0.80 -13.21
C VAL A 23 -15.78 0.11 -12.94
N LEU A 24 -15.88 1.26 -13.61
CA LEU A 24 -17.00 2.20 -13.42
C LEU A 24 -18.32 1.71 -14.01
N ALA A 25 -18.32 0.77 -14.95
CA ALA A 25 -19.54 0.24 -15.54
C ALA A 25 -20.48 -0.40 -14.51
N LYS A 26 -19.92 -0.83 -13.37
CA LYS A 26 -20.65 -1.44 -12.26
C LYS A 26 -21.21 -0.42 -11.26
N ASP A 27 -20.89 0.86 -11.40
CA ASP A 27 -21.48 1.97 -10.64
C ASP A 27 -22.59 2.62 -11.47
N ALA A 28 -23.84 2.24 -11.21
CA ALA A 28 -24.99 2.79 -11.92
C ALA A 28 -25.18 4.31 -11.72
N THR A 29 -24.56 4.89 -10.70
CA THR A 29 -24.64 6.33 -10.41
C THR A 29 -23.58 7.15 -11.16
N CYS A 30 -22.62 6.47 -11.84
CA CYS A 30 -21.52 7.11 -12.55
C CYS A 30 -21.55 6.75 -14.05
N PRO A 31 -22.23 7.53 -14.89
CA PRO A 31 -22.37 7.22 -16.32
C PRO A 31 -21.12 7.55 -17.16
N ILE A 32 -20.02 7.98 -16.50
CA ILE A 32 -18.80 8.41 -17.18
C ILE A 32 -18.19 7.24 -17.96
N ARG A 33 -17.90 7.47 -19.23
CA ARG A 33 -17.14 6.57 -20.10
C ARG A 33 -16.13 7.41 -20.86
N LEU A 34 -14.85 7.16 -20.60
CA LEU A 34 -13.77 7.88 -21.27
C LEU A 34 -13.32 7.13 -22.52
N LYS A 35 -12.89 7.90 -23.52
CA LYS A 35 -12.24 7.39 -24.72
C LYS A 35 -10.80 7.91 -24.75
N SER A 36 -9.83 7.01 -24.91
CA SER A 36 -8.43 7.39 -25.01
C SER A 36 -8.15 8.13 -26.32
N THR A 37 -7.30 9.14 -26.25
CA THR A 37 -6.71 9.83 -27.42
C THR A 37 -5.24 9.44 -27.65
N ARG A 38 -4.66 8.60 -26.75
CA ARG A 38 -3.25 8.19 -26.84
C ARG A 38 -3.00 6.92 -27.66
N GLY A 39 -4.08 6.27 -28.13
CA GLY A 39 -3.98 5.07 -28.94
C GLY A 39 -3.56 3.83 -28.14
N LYS A 40 -3.01 2.84 -28.86
CA LYS A 40 -2.63 1.54 -28.30
C LYS A 40 -1.47 1.65 -27.31
N GLY A 41 -1.42 0.70 -26.38
CA GLY A 41 -0.37 0.55 -25.37
C GLY A 41 -0.32 -0.90 -24.89
N PRO A 42 0.59 -1.24 -23.96
CA PRO A 42 0.59 -2.56 -23.33
C PRO A 42 -0.71 -2.80 -22.57
N ALA A 43 -1.14 -4.06 -22.55
CA ALA A 43 -2.27 -4.48 -21.72
C ALA A 43 -1.93 -4.26 -20.24
N ALA A 44 -2.94 -3.93 -19.45
CA ALA A 44 -2.81 -3.96 -18.00
C ALA A 44 -2.68 -5.42 -17.54
N THR A 45 -1.97 -5.63 -16.44
CA THR A 45 -1.77 -6.97 -15.86
C THR A 45 -2.37 -7.06 -14.47
N LEU A 46 -2.82 -8.26 -14.09
CA LEU A 46 -3.23 -8.59 -12.73
C LEU A 46 -2.43 -9.81 -12.26
N THR A 47 -1.74 -9.67 -11.15
CA THR A 47 -0.90 -10.74 -10.60
C THR A 47 -1.30 -11.05 -9.15
N ALA A 48 -1.43 -12.35 -8.84
CA ALA A 48 -1.65 -12.85 -7.49
C ALA A 48 -0.32 -13.28 -6.87
N TYR A 49 -0.06 -12.86 -5.64
CA TYR A 49 1.11 -13.25 -4.86
C TYR A 49 0.70 -14.06 -3.63
N SER A 50 1.66 -14.79 -3.06
CA SER A 50 1.43 -15.62 -1.87
C SER A 50 1.23 -14.78 -0.60
N SER A 51 1.95 -13.68 -0.47
CA SER A 51 1.90 -12.78 0.69
C SER A 51 2.20 -11.33 0.30
N ASP A 52 1.98 -10.40 1.24
CA ASP A 52 2.29 -8.97 1.05
C ASP A 52 3.80 -8.77 0.82
N GLU A 53 4.67 -9.56 1.50
CA GLU A 53 6.12 -9.49 1.31
C GLU A 53 6.53 -9.96 -0.09
N GLU A 54 5.93 -11.05 -0.58
CA GLU A 54 6.21 -11.52 -1.94
C GLU A 54 5.69 -10.53 -2.98
N GLU A 55 4.53 -9.91 -2.75
CA GLU A 55 3.99 -8.84 -3.59
C GLU A 55 4.98 -7.67 -3.67
N ALA A 56 5.44 -7.15 -2.54
CA ALA A 56 6.37 -6.03 -2.50
C ALA A 56 7.71 -6.36 -3.15
N LYS A 57 8.26 -7.54 -2.88
CA LYS A 57 9.50 -8.04 -3.47
C LYS A 57 9.42 -8.16 -4.99
N GLN A 58 8.33 -8.69 -5.52
CA GLN A 58 8.16 -8.84 -6.96
C GLN A 58 7.88 -7.49 -7.65
N ILE A 59 7.14 -6.59 -7.01
CA ILE A 59 6.98 -5.21 -7.47
C ILE A 59 8.34 -4.50 -7.51
N GLY A 60 9.15 -4.63 -6.46
CA GLY A 60 10.50 -4.06 -6.42
C GLY A 60 11.39 -4.53 -7.59
N LYS A 61 11.39 -5.83 -7.88
CA LYS A 61 12.10 -6.38 -9.05
C LYS A 61 11.61 -5.82 -10.38
N GLN A 62 10.29 -5.78 -10.57
CA GLN A 62 9.67 -5.23 -11.78
C GLN A 62 9.99 -3.73 -11.95
N ILE A 63 10.07 -2.98 -10.86
CA ILE A 63 10.49 -1.58 -10.87
C ILE A 63 11.96 -1.47 -11.30
N ALA A 64 12.85 -2.31 -10.78
CA ALA A 64 14.26 -2.34 -11.19
C ALA A 64 14.41 -2.64 -12.69
N GLU A 65 13.60 -3.57 -13.23
CA GLU A 65 13.56 -3.87 -14.67
C GLU A 65 13.09 -2.67 -15.49
N LEU A 66 12.07 -1.92 -15.04
CA LEU A 66 11.60 -0.72 -15.72
C LEU A 66 12.66 0.37 -15.72
N ILE A 67 13.37 0.55 -14.62
CA ILE A 67 14.48 1.50 -14.53
C ILE A 67 15.61 1.08 -15.50
N ALA A 68 15.97 -0.19 -15.52
CA ALA A 68 16.97 -0.72 -16.45
C ALA A 68 16.56 -0.57 -17.93
N SER A 69 15.25 -0.56 -18.22
CA SER A 69 14.70 -0.31 -19.56
C SER A 69 14.65 1.16 -19.96
N GLY A 70 15.02 2.09 -19.03
CA GLY A 70 15.14 3.52 -19.29
C GLY A 70 13.99 4.38 -18.75
N ILE A 71 13.03 3.81 -17.99
CA ILE A 71 12.02 4.61 -17.30
C ILE A 71 12.66 5.24 -16.06
N THR A 72 12.55 6.56 -15.93
CA THR A 72 13.13 7.23 -14.77
C THR A 72 12.33 6.95 -13.49
N PRO A 73 12.96 6.78 -12.31
CA PRO A 73 12.27 6.51 -11.06
C PRO A 73 11.08 7.45 -10.77
N ARG A 74 11.23 8.75 -11.03
CA ARG A 74 10.16 9.75 -10.82
C ARG A 74 8.90 9.52 -11.67
N GLU A 75 9.00 8.70 -12.72
CA GLU A 75 7.89 8.34 -13.61
C GLU A 75 7.21 7.03 -13.23
N ILE A 76 7.58 6.47 -12.07
CA ILE A 76 7.02 5.23 -11.54
C ILE A 76 6.35 5.50 -10.20
N ALA A 77 5.17 4.92 -9.98
CA ALA A 77 4.49 4.97 -8.69
C ALA A 77 3.98 3.61 -8.25
N VAL A 78 3.98 3.39 -6.94
CA VAL A 78 3.24 2.31 -6.27
C VAL A 78 2.11 2.96 -5.48
N LEU A 79 0.89 2.58 -5.79
CA LEU A 79 -0.32 3.10 -5.16
C LEU A 79 -0.96 2.00 -4.31
N TYR A 80 -1.37 2.35 -3.11
CA TYR A 80 -2.01 1.46 -2.15
C TYR A 80 -3.19 2.16 -1.45
N ARG A 81 -4.01 1.38 -0.74
CA ARG A 81 -5.23 1.92 -0.11
C ARG A 81 -4.98 2.61 1.21
N ILE A 82 -4.15 2.06 2.08
CA ILE A 82 -3.87 2.54 3.44
C ILE A 82 -2.38 2.84 3.61
N ASN A 83 -2.09 3.86 4.43
CA ASN A 83 -0.71 4.36 4.58
C ASN A 83 0.23 3.34 5.24
N SER A 84 -0.28 2.43 6.08
CA SER A 84 0.55 1.38 6.70
C SER A 84 1.18 0.42 5.70
N GLN A 85 0.61 0.30 4.49
CA GLN A 85 1.19 -0.52 3.42
C GLN A 85 2.51 0.06 2.87
N SER A 86 2.85 1.33 3.16
CA SER A 86 4.10 1.93 2.64
C SER A 86 5.34 1.25 3.19
N GLU A 87 5.32 0.80 4.45
CA GLU A 87 6.49 0.25 5.13
C GLU A 87 7.15 -0.88 4.35
N ILE A 88 6.37 -1.83 3.88
CA ILE A 88 6.89 -2.99 3.16
C ILE A 88 7.52 -2.61 1.81
N PHE A 89 6.94 -1.62 1.11
CA PHE A 89 7.53 -1.10 -0.14
C PHE A 89 8.75 -0.24 0.11
N GLU A 90 8.77 0.55 1.18
CA GLU A 90 9.92 1.33 1.61
C GLU A 90 11.10 0.40 1.90
N ALA A 91 10.87 -0.67 2.68
CA ALA A 91 11.88 -1.66 3.01
C ALA A 91 12.44 -2.38 1.77
N GLU A 92 11.56 -2.88 0.89
CA GLU A 92 11.97 -3.65 -0.30
C GLU A 92 12.71 -2.78 -1.33
N LEU A 93 12.21 -1.58 -1.62
CA LEU A 93 12.88 -0.65 -2.54
C LEU A 93 14.19 -0.14 -1.94
N GLY A 94 14.22 0.07 -0.61
CA GLY A 94 15.43 0.39 0.13
C GLY A 94 16.50 -0.68 -0.01
N ALA A 95 16.15 -1.95 0.18
CA ALA A 95 17.07 -3.08 0.00
C ALA A 95 17.63 -3.19 -1.43
N LEU A 96 16.88 -2.72 -2.43
CA LEU A 96 17.32 -2.64 -3.82
C LEU A 96 18.12 -1.37 -4.17
N GLY A 97 18.32 -0.45 -3.22
CA GLY A 97 18.99 0.83 -3.47
C GLY A 97 18.16 1.81 -4.30
N ILE A 98 16.85 1.63 -4.38
CA ILE A 98 15.95 2.46 -5.18
C ILE A 98 15.35 3.54 -4.29
N PRO A 99 15.62 4.84 -4.55
CA PRO A 99 15.12 5.92 -3.72
C PRO A 99 13.59 6.06 -3.85
N VAL A 100 12.93 6.32 -2.72
CA VAL A 100 11.48 6.50 -2.64
C VAL A 100 11.10 7.89 -2.13
N SER A 101 9.94 8.38 -2.57
CA SER A 101 9.31 9.61 -2.12
C SER A 101 7.86 9.32 -1.73
N LEU A 102 7.51 9.50 -0.47
CA LEU A 102 6.13 9.39 -0.01
C LEU A 102 5.33 10.65 -0.34
N ARG A 103 4.09 10.44 -0.79
CA ARG A 103 3.14 11.51 -1.06
C ARG A 103 1.92 11.40 -0.15
N GLY A 104 1.65 12.48 0.58
CA GLY A 104 0.46 12.59 1.41
C GLY A 104 0.56 11.87 2.77
N ALA A 105 1.71 11.35 3.11
CA ALA A 105 2.03 10.79 4.43
C ALA A 105 3.50 11.06 4.75
N GLU A 106 3.82 11.09 6.03
CA GLU A 106 5.21 10.98 6.49
C GLU A 106 5.71 9.54 6.27
N ARG A 107 7.02 9.37 6.09
CA ARG A 107 7.65 8.06 6.06
C ARG A 107 7.27 7.28 7.30
N PHE A 108 7.18 5.96 7.20
CA PHE A 108 6.65 5.14 8.28
C PHE A 108 7.36 5.44 9.62
N PHE A 109 8.69 5.41 9.62
CA PHE A 109 9.48 5.67 10.84
C PHE A 109 9.56 7.16 11.26
N GLU A 110 9.10 8.08 10.41
CA GLU A 110 9.00 9.50 10.74
C GLU A 110 7.67 9.88 11.40
N ARG A 111 6.66 9.03 11.31
CA ARG A 111 5.32 9.27 11.89
C ARG A 111 5.40 9.47 13.40
N PRO A 112 4.68 10.46 13.97
CA PRO A 112 4.76 10.76 15.40
C PRO A 112 4.45 9.57 16.30
N GLU A 113 3.42 8.80 15.97
CA GLU A 113 3.03 7.60 16.71
C GLU A 113 4.08 6.50 16.65
N VAL A 114 4.75 6.33 15.50
CA VAL A 114 5.83 5.34 15.32
C VAL A 114 7.08 5.77 16.08
N LYS A 115 7.48 7.04 16.01
CA LYS A 115 8.58 7.59 16.83
C LYS A 115 8.34 7.40 18.32
N ASN A 116 7.10 7.68 18.76
CA ASN A 116 6.74 7.49 20.16
C ASN A 116 6.76 6.00 20.55
N ALA A 117 6.29 5.11 19.68
CA ALA A 117 6.38 3.66 19.88
C ALA A 117 7.84 3.20 20.01
N LEU A 118 8.73 3.61 19.09
CA LEU A 118 10.16 3.27 19.14
C LEU A 118 10.82 3.77 20.42
N LEU A 119 10.51 4.99 20.85
CA LEU A 119 11.05 5.54 22.11
C LEU A 119 10.65 4.68 23.30
N ASN A 120 9.37 4.27 23.38
CA ASN A 120 8.88 3.43 24.48
C ASN A 120 9.42 1.99 24.40
N LEU A 121 9.58 1.41 23.20
CA LEU A 121 10.22 0.11 23.02
C LEU A 121 11.67 0.13 23.49
N ARG A 122 12.43 1.18 23.16
CA ARG A 122 13.82 1.37 23.66
C ARG A 122 13.86 1.55 25.18
N ALA A 123 12.91 2.27 25.77
CA ALA A 123 12.82 2.39 27.22
C ALA A 123 12.46 1.06 27.91
N GLY A 124 11.79 0.15 27.20
CA GLY A 124 11.43 -1.18 27.69
C GLY A 124 12.58 -2.22 27.64
N LEU A 125 13.74 -1.90 27.08
CA LEU A 125 14.84 -2.86 26.90
C LEU A 125 15.37 -3.45 28.22
N ASP A 126 15.24 -2.72 29.33
CA ASP A 126 15.69 -3.16 30.66
C ASP A 126 14.69 -4.10 31.35
N VAL A 127 13.50 -4.29 30.78
CA VAL A 127 12.48 -5.17 31.35
C VAL A 127 12.81 -6.62 31.02
N LYS A 128 13.45 -7.30 31.96
CA LYS A 128 13.68 -8.76 31.87
C LYS A 128 12.38 -9.50 32.20
N GLY A 129 11.90 -10.31 31.29
CA GLY A 129 10.71 -11.15 31.48
C GLY A 129 10.88 -12.51 30.77
N ASP A 130 10.26 -13.55 31.33
CA ASP A 130 10.25 -14.90 30.74
C ASP A 130 9.17 -15.06 29.63
N ARG A 131 8.49 -13.96 29.27
CA ARG A 131 7.42 -13.96 28.25
C ARG A 131 7.98 -13.68 26.86
N PRO A 132 7.32 -14.18 25.79
CA PRO A 132 7.65 -13.81 24.41
C PRO A 132 7.72 -12.29 24.25
N PHE A 133 8.74 -11.77 23.58
CA PHE A 133 8.92 -10.33 23.46
C PHE A 133 7.76 -9.65 22.71
N ALA A 134 7.08 -10.35 21.80
CA ALA A 134 5.91 -9.83 21.09
C ALA A 134 4.74 -9.47 22.03
N GLU A 135 4.59 -10.17 23.18
CA GLU A 135 3.63 -9.78 24.22
C GLU A 135 4.06 -8.48 24.91
N THR A 136 5.36 -8.32 25.20
CA THR A 136 5.92 -7.08 25.75
C THR A 136 5.69 -5.90 24.79
N VAL A 137 5.85 -6.11 23.49
CA VAL A 137 5.55 -5.10 22.47
C VAL A 137 4.08 -4.70 22.54
N ARG A 138 3.14 -5.67 22.62
CA ARG A 138 1.70 -5.38 22.75
C ARG A 138 1.37 -4.60 24.02
N ASP A 139 1.98 -4.95 25.14
CA ASP A 139 1.78 -4.23 26.42
C ASP A 139 2.25 -2.77 26.31
N ILE A 140 3.44 -2.55 25.74
CA ILE A 140 4.00 -1.20 25.52
C ILE A 140 3.09 -0.40 24.59
N LEU A 141 2.72 -0.94 23.43
CA LEU A 141 1.86 -0.26 22.47
C LEU A 141 0.42 -0.09 22.98
N GLY A 142 -0.04 -1.00 23.83
CA GLY A 142 -1.30 -0.88 24.56
C GLY A 142 -1.34 0.35 25.46
N SER A 143 -0.23 0.69 26.13
CA SER A 143 -0.10 1.92 26.92
C SER A 143 -0.15 3.19 26.06
N LEU A 144 0.17 3.09 24.77
CA LEU A 144 0.08 4.17 23.78
C LEU A 144 -1.27 4.22 23.06
N GLY A 145 -2.23 3.37 23.47
CA GLY A 145 -3.59 3.37 22.93
C GLY A 145 -3.88 2.33 21.86
N TRP A 146 -2.90 1.47 21.49
CA TRP A 146 -3.18 0.33 20.62
C TRP A 146 -4.11 -0.67 21.30
N LYS A 147 -5.01 -1.26 20.53
CA LYS A 147 -5.94 -2.33 20.97
C LYS A 147 -5.95 -3.44 19.91
N PRO A 148 -6.24 -4.71 20.29
CA PRO A 148 -6.33 -5.80 19.32
C PRO A 148 -7.41 -5.61 18.24
N LYS A 149 -8.41 -4.78 18.51
CA LYS A 149 -9.50 -4.46 17.58
C LYS A 149 -9.30 -3.05 17.03
N GLU A 150 -9.46 -2.91 15.71
CA GLU A 150 -9.48 -1.63 15.00
C GLU A 150 -10.55 -0.68 15.59
N PRO A 151 -10.27 0.64 15.73
CA PRO A 151 -11.24 1.59 16.24
C PRO A 151 -12.42 1.77 15.27
N ASP A 152 -13.64 1.80 15.82
CA ASP A 152 -14.89 1.86 15.07
C ASP A 152 -15.12 3.22 14.37
N SER A 153 -14.39 4.29 14.74
CA SER A 153 -14.59 5.65 14.21
C SER A 153 -13.34 6.52 14.28
N GLY A 154 -13.27 7.49 13.35
CA GLY A 154 -12.23 8.52 13.28
C GLY A 154 -11.06 8.12 12.40
N ARG A 155 -10.90 8.83 11.24
CA ARG A 155 -9.83 8.57 10.27
C ARG A 155 -8.44 8.62 10.92
N SER A 156 -8.16 9.67 11.70
CA SER A 156 -6.86 9.85 12.37
C SER A 156 -6.58 8.76 13.40
N ALA A 157 -7.61 8.36 14.20
CA ALA A 157 -7.46 7.29 15.17
C ALA A 157 -7.14 5.93 14.48
N ARG A 158 -7.73 5.71 13.31
CA ARG A 158 -7.49 4.51 12.51
C ARG A 158 -6.09 4.51 11.90
N GLU A 159 -5.65 5.62 11.32
CA GLU A 159 -4.29 5.76 10.75
C GLU A 159 -3.21 5.54 11.83
N THR A 160 -3.40 6.08 13.04
CA THR A 160 -2.53 5.83 14.19
C THR A 160 -2.56 4.35 14.60
N TRP A 161 -3.75 3.76 14.69
CA TRP A 161 -3.89 2.34 15.03
C TRP A 161 -3.20 1.44 13.98
N GLU A 162 -3.38 1.71 12.68
CA GLU A 162 -2.73 0.98 11.59
C GLU A 162 -1.20 1.02 11.71
N SER A 163 -0.63 2.21 12.02
CA SER A 163 0.81 2.36 12.21
C SER A 163 1.33 1.53 13.40
N LEU A 164 0.64 1.60 14.54
CA LEU A 164 1.00 0.81 15.72
C LEU A 164 0.79 -0.69 15.52
N ASN A 165 -0.30 -1.07 14.83
CA ASN A 165 -0.59 -2.46 14.50
C ASN A 165 0.48 -3.07 13.59
N THR A 166 1.02 -2.31 12.63
CA THR A 166 2.15 -2.74 11.80
C THR A 166 3.36 -3.11 12.66
N ILE A 167 3.68 -2.32 13.71
CA ILE A 167 4.78 -2.66 14.63
C ILE A 167 4.51 -3.95 15.38
N VAL A 168 3.26 -4.18 15.83
CA VAL A 168 2.88 -5.46 16.49
C VAL A 168 3.10 -6.63 15.55
N GLU A 169 2.72 -6.50 14.30
CA GLU A 169 2.85 -7.56 13.30
C GLU A 169 4.30 -7.87 12.97
N LEU A 170 5.13 -6.85 12.83
CA LEU A 170 6.58 -7.04 12.68
C LEU A 170 7.20 -7.78 13.87
N ALA A 171 6.70 -7.54 15.09
CA ALA A 171 7.13 -8.29 16.28
C ALA A 171 6.69 -9.75 16.23
N ASP A 172 5.44 -10.00 15.81
CA ASP A 172 4.90 -11.36 15.66
C ASP A 172 5.64 -12.14 14.59
N GLU A 173 5.97 -11.51 13.46
CA GLU A 173 6.77 -12.12 12.41
C GLU A 173 8.15 -12.54 12.89
N LEU A 174 8.87 -11.64 13.58
CA LEU A 174 10.20 -11.95 14.09
C LEU A 174 10.13 -13.08 15.12
N GLN A 175 9.16 -13.03 16.04
CA GLN A 175 8.94 -14.09 17.04
C GLN A 175 8.61 -15.44 16.39
N ALA A 176 7.87 -15.45 15.29
CA ALA A 176 7.54 -16.66 14.54
C ALA A 176 8.74 -17.23 13.77
N LYS A 177 9.62 -16.35 13.24
CA LYS A 177 10.85 -16.74 12.53
C LYS A 177 11.95 -17.21 13.47
N ASP A 178 12.07 -16.57 14.63
CA ASP A 178 13.06 -16.88 15.67
C ASP A 178 12.42 -16.81 17.05
N ALA A 179 12.04 -17.98 17.58
CA ALA A 179 11.44 -18.11 18.90
C ALA A 179 12.40 -17.69 20.05
N SER A 180 13.71 -17.60 19.78
CA SER A 180 14.72 -17.16 20.74
C SER A 180 14.96 -15.66 20.75
N ALA A 181 14.44 -14.93 19.73
CA ALA A 181 14.59 -13.49 19.62
C ALA A 181 14.01 -12.78 20.85
N GLN A 182 14.66 -11.69 21.23
CA GLN A 182 14.31 -10.87 22.38
C GLN A 182 13.96 -9.44 21.92
N LEU A 183 13.40 -8.63 22.83
CA LEU A 183 13.05 -7.23 22.53
C LEU A 183 14.23 -6.41 21.97
N PRO A 184 15.49 -6.55 22.44
CA PRO A 184 16.63 -5.87 21.83
C PRO A 184 16.86 -6.22 20.35
N ASP A 185 16.65 -7.49 19.97
CA ASP A 185 16.80 -7.92 18.57
C ASP A 185 15.72 -7.29 17.69
N PHE A 186 14.50 -7.21 18.20
CA PHE A 186 13.40 -6.54 17.53
C PHE A 186 13.66 -5.04 17.34
N VAL A 187 14.04 -4.32 18.40
CA VAL A 187 14.37 -2.88 18.32
C VAL A 187 15.49 -2.65 17.31
N LYS A 188 16.56 -3.47 17.37
CA LYS A 188 17.65 -3.40 16.37
C LYS A 188 17.15 -3.63 14.94
N SER A 189 16.20 -4.54 14.73
CA SER A 189 15.61 -4.77 13.40
C SER A 189 14.84 -3.56 12.89
N LEU A 190 14.11 -2.85 13.77
CA LEU A 190 13.40 -1.62 13.43
C LEU A 190 14.36 -0.47 13.14
N ASP A 191 15.45 -0.35 13.91
CA ASP A 191 16.50 0.66 13.68
C ASP A 191 17.15 0.48 12.30
N LEU A 192 17.50 -0.76 11.95
CA LEU A 192 18.05 -1.09 10.62
C LEU A 192 17.08 -0.73 9.48
N ARG A 193 15.78 -1.00 9.64
CA ARG A 193 14.75 -0.61 8.66
C ARG A 193 14.66 0.91 8.53
N SER A 194 14.67 1.64 9.65
CA SER A 194 14.65 3.10 9.66
C SER A 194 15.89 3.72 8.97
N GLU A 195 17.08 3.12 9.14
CA GLU A 195 18.31 3.56 8.49
C GLU A 195 18.32 3.30 6.96
N MET A 196 17.58 2.34 6.48
CA MET A 196 17.42 2.03 5.04
C MET A 196 16.56 3.07 4.31
N GLU A 197 15.90 3.98 5.02
CA GLU A 197 15.14 5.07 4.42
C GLU A 197 16.07 6.10 3.77
N PHE A 198 15.98 6.24 2.45
CA PHE A 198 16.79 7.18 1.68
C PHE A 198 16.36 8.63 1.89
N ALA A 199 17.36 9.54 1.79
CA ALA A 199 17.10 10.96 1.73
C ALA A 199 16.16 11.32 0.55
N PRO A 200 15.29 12.34 0.67
CA PRO A 200 14.43 12.78 -0.40
C PRO A 200 15.23 13.05 -1.68
N SER A 201 14.91 12.36 -2.77
CA SER A 201 15.52 12.54 -4.07
C SER A 201 14.50 13.09 -5.06
N ALA A 202 14.93 14.04 -5.89
CA ALA A 202 14.12 14.54 -7.00
C ALA A 202 13.81 13.46 -8.06
N ASN A 203 14.61 12.38 -8.09
CA ASN A 203 14.44 11.23 -8.97
C ASN A 203 14.19 9.97 -8.13
N ALA A 204 13.01 9.86 -7.54
CA ALA A 204 12.59 8.80 -6.66
C ALA A 204 11.25 8.20 -7.10
N ILE A 205 11.04 6.90 -6.79
CA ILE A 205 9.75 6.24 -6.94
C ILE A 205 8.74 6.90 -6.03
N THR A 206 7.53 7.17 -6.54
CA THR A 206 6.46 7.67 -5.69
C THR A 206 5.73 6.51 -5.02
N LEU A 207 5.71 6.52 -3.69
CA LEU A 207 4.80 5.71 -2.87
C LEU A 207 3.65 6.61 -2.39
N ALA A 208 2.41 6.22 -2.64
CA ALA A 208 1.26 7.05 -2.27
C ALA A 208 0.01 6.23 -1.97
N SER A 209 -0.79 6.69 -1.01
CA SER A 209 -2.16 6.21 -0.95
C SER A 209 -2.93 6.69 -2.20
N ILE A 210 -3.94 5.92 -2.63
CA ILE A 210 -4.76 6.27 -3.80
C ILE A 210 -5.36 7.68 -3.66
N HIS A 211 -5.72 8.08 -2.44
CA HIS A 211 -6.24 9.42 -2.17
C HIS A 211 -5.20 10.52 -2.47
N SER A 212 -3.97 10.28 -2.06
CA SER A 212 -2.87 11.24 -2.24
C SER A 212 -2.37 11.31 -3.68
N ALA A 213 -2.72 10.31 -4.50
CA ALA A 213 -2.39 10.27 -5.92
C ALA A 213 -3.32 11.13 -6.79
N LYS A 214 -4.39 11.72 -6.22
CA LYS A 214 -5.32 12.58 -6.97
C LYS A 214 -4.59 13.79 -7.55
N GLY A 215 -4.74 14.01 -8.87
CA GLY A 215 -4.07 15.10 -9.59
C GLY A 215 -2.68 14.76 -10.12
N LEU A 216 -2.09 13.64 -9.70
CA LEU A 216 -0.78 13.18 -10.17
C LEU A 216 -0.93 12.16 -11.31
N GLU A 217 0.20 11.86 -11.99
CA GLU A 217 0.24 10.90 -13.09
C GLU A 217 1.67 10.42 -13.34
N TRP A 218 1.83 9.15 -13.73
CA TRP A 218 3.12 8.52 -13.96
C TRP A 218 3.11 7.67 -15.23
N GLU A 219 4.27 7.43 -15.79
CA GLU A 219 4.41 6.56 -16.96
C GLU A 219 4.03 5.11 -16.61
N ALA A 220 4.51 4.61 -15.46
CA ALA A 220 4.18 3.30 -14.94
C ALA A 220 3.56 3.40 -13.54
N VAL A 221 2.44 2.71 -13.33
CA VAL A 221 1.75 2.64 -12.04
C VAL A 221 1.53 1.19 -11.64
N PHE A 222 1.94 0.86 -10.42
CA PHE A 222 1.58 -0.35 -9.71
C PHE A 222 0.46 -0.01 -8.73
N VAL A 223 -0.64 -0.77 -8.77
CA VAL A 223 -1.70 -0.67 -7.76
C VAL A 223 -1.68 -1.96 -6.98
N ALA A 224 -1.17 -1.89 -5.77
CA ALA A 224 -0.90 -3.04 -4.90
C ALA A 224 -2.00 -3.23 -3.84
N GLY A 225 -2.07 -4.45 -3.31
CA GLY A 225 -2.98 -4.79 -2.21
C GLY A 225 -4.45 -4.80 -2.62
N LEU A 226 -4.76 -5.24 -3.84
CA LEU A 226 -6.14 -5.36 -4.34
C LEU A 226 -6.81 -6.62 -3.79
N SER A 227 -6.82 -6.74 -2.46
CA SER A 227 -7.42 -7.84 -1.69
C SER A 227 -8.63 -7.34 -0.91
N GLU A 228 -9.59 -8.23 -0.67
CA GLU A 228 -10.71 -7.95 0.24
C GLU A 228 -10.22 -7.48 1.61
N GLY A 229 -10.89 -6.46 2.14
CA GLY A 229 -10.53 -5.82 3.40
C GLY A 229 -9.47 -4.73 3.27
N LEU A 230 -8.71 -4.67 2.15
CA LEU A 230 -7.81 -3.57 1.81
C LEU A 230 -8.44 -2.63 0.76
N LEU A 231 -8.82 -3.16 -0.39
CA LEU A 231 -9.58 -2.43 -1.41
C LEU A 231 -10.57 -3.39 -2.09
N PRO A 232 -11.88 -3.35 -1.77
CA PRO A 232 -12.52 -2.40 -0.86
C PRO A 232 -12.07 -2.58 0.58
N ILE A 233 -12.06 -1.47 1.32
CA ILE A 233 -11.67 -1.48 2.73
C ILE A 233 -12.74 -2.19 3.57
N SER A 234 -12.34 -2.85 4.67
CA SER A 234 -13.19 -3.75 5.48
C SER A 234 -14.48 -3.14 6.02
N HIS A 235 -14.52 -1.81 6.16
CA HIS A 235 -15.69 -1.09 6.67
C HIS A 235 -16.59 -0.48 5.57
N ALA A 236 -16.31 -0.71 4.30
CA ALA A 236 -17.22 -0.34 3.21
C ALA A 236 -18.40 -1.31 3.14
N ASN A 237 -19.42 -1.08 3.97
CA ASN A 237 -20.54 -1.99 4.18
C ASN A 237 -21.83 -1.57 3.45
N THR A 238 -21.89 -0.34 2.93
CA THR A 238 -23.03 0.16 2.18
C THR A 238 -22.74 0.19 0.68
N PRO A 239 -23.76 0.10 -0.18
CA PRO A 239 -23.57 0.24 -1.64
C PRO A 239 -22.86 1.55 -2.04
N ASN A 240 -23.11 2.63 -1.33
CA ASN A 240 -22.46 3.92 -1.60
C ASN A 240 -20.97 3.88 -1.26
N GLU A 241 -20.59 3.38 -0.09
CA GLU A 241 -19.20 3.21 0.33
C GLU A 241 -18.45 2.28 -0.63
N PHE A 242 -19.08 1.18 -1.04
CA PHE A 242 -18.51 0.26 -2.02
C PHE A 242 -18.30 0.93 -3.39
N ASN A 243 -19.21 1.79 -3.84
CA ASN A 243 -19.03 2.56 -5.06
C ASN A 243 -17.95 3.64 -4.92
N GLU A 244 -17.73 4.18 -3.71
CA GLU A 244 -16.58 5.07 -3.46
C GLU A 244 -15.25 4.33 -3.60
N GLU A 245 -15.12 3.13 -3.05
CA GLU A 245 -13.93 2.28 -3.24
C GLU A 245 -13.70 1.93 -4.73
N ARG A 246 -14.79 1.71 -5.47
CA ARG A 246 -14.76 1.52 -6.93
C ARG A 246 -14.20 2.74 -7.66
N ARG A 247 -14.65 3.93 -7.29
CA ARG A 247 -14.15 5.20 -7.85
C ARG A 247 -12.69 5.45 -7.48
N LEU A 248 -12.27 5.04 -6.28
CA LEU A 248 -10.86 5.10 -5.87
C LEU A 248 -10.00 4.18 -6.74
N LEU A 249 -10.43 2.94 -6.99
CA LEU A 249 -9.72 2.04 -7.91
C LEU A 249 -9.62 2.65 -9.31
N TYR A 250 -10.72 3.21 -9.83
CA TYR A 250 -10.70 3.93 -11.12
C TYR A 250 -9.69 5.07 -11.13
N VAL A 251 -9.65 5.87 -10.06
CA VAL A 251 -8.67 6.96 -9.92
C VAL A 251 -7.25 6.40 -9.96
N ALA A 252 -6.95 5.34 -9.20
CA ALA A 252 -5.63 4.72 -9.18
C ALA A 252 -5.20 4.26 -10.58
N MET A 253 -6.06 3.51 -11.26
CA MET A 253 -5.79 2.99 -12.62
C MET A 253 -5.52 4.12 -13.63
N THR A 254 -6.32 5.18 -13.57
CA THR A 254 -6.20 6.34 -14.48
C THR A 254 -5.04 7.28 -14.13
N ARG A 255 -4.22 6.96 -13.13
CA ARG A 255 -2.93 7.64 -12.88
C ARG A 255 -1.84 7.16 -13.84
N ALA A 256 -1.99 5.97 -14.39
CA ALA A 256 -1.05 5.41 -15.35
C ALA A 256 -1.21 6.06 -16.73
N LYS A 257 -0.07 6.43 -17.33
CA LYS A 257 0.00 6.89 -18.73
C LYS A 257 0.06 5.71 -19.69
N THR A 258 1.02 4.82 -19.50
CA THR A 258 1.33 3.75 -20.46
C THR A 258 1.29 2.37 -19.84
N GLN A 259 1.82 2.19 -18.62
CA GLN A 259 1.89 0.88 -17.97
C GLN A 259 1.07 0.86 -16.69
N LEU A 260 0.18 -0.12 -16.59
CA LEU A 260 -0.63 -0.38 -15.40
C LEU A 260 -0.45 -1.82 -14.97
N ARG A 261 0.02 -2.03 -13.74
CA ARG A 261 0.17 -3.34 -13.13
C ARG A 261 -0.63 -3.38 -11.83
N LEU A 262 -1.56 -4.31 -11.76
CA LEU A 262 -2.42 -4.55 -10.61
C LEU A 262 -1.94 -5.81 -9.90
N SER A 263 -2.03 -5.81 -8.57
CA SER A 263 -1.64 -6.98 -7.80
C SER A 263 -2.45 -7.13 -6.52
N TRP A 264 -2.47 -8.35 -6.00
CA TRP A 264 -3.07 -8.70 -4.74
C TRP A 264 -2.33 -9.87 -4.10
N SER A 265 -2.41 -10.01 -2.79
CA SER A 265 -1.81 -11.07 -2.01
C SER A 265 -2.84 -11.98 -1.37
N LYS A 266 -2.55 -13.29 -1.31
CA LYS A 266 -3.41 -14.32 -0.73
C LYS A 266 -3.36 -14.35 0.79
N SER A 267 -2.33 -13.79 1.39
CA SER A 267 -2.15 -13.68 2.83
C SER A 267 -1.37 -12.44 3.19
N ARG A 268 -1.44 -12.05 4.45
CA ARG A 268 -0.64 -10.94 4.97
C ARG A 268 0.82 -11.36 5.16
N HIS A 269 1.04 -12.59 5.61
CA HIS A 269 2.35 -13.13 5.97
C HIS A 269 2.71 -14.36 5.16
N THR A 270 4.01 -14.63 5.02
CA THR A 270 4.54 -15.79 4.30
C THR A 270 4.16 -17.13 4.94
N ASP A 271 3.77 -17.16 6.22
CA ASP A 271 3.27 -18.33 6.92
C ASP A 271 1.79 -18.67 6.63
N GLY A 272 1.14 -17.90 5.74
CA GLY A 272 -0.25 -18.08 5.34
C GLY A 272 -1.28 -17.51 6.33
N LYS A 273 -0.86 -16.85 7.41
CA LYS A 273 -1.78 -16.17 8.32
C LYS A 273 -2.38 -14.92 7.67
N GLY A 274 -3.61 -14.60 8.04
CA GLY A 274 -4.33 -13.47 7.45
C GLY A 274 -4.73 -13.71 6.00
N TYR A 275 -5.33 -14.91 5.73
CA TYR A 275 -5.84 -15.25 4.40
C TYR A 275 -6.76 -14.17 3.85
N ARG A 276 -6.57 -13.84 2.58
CA ARG A 276 -7.36 -12.86 1.85
C ARG A 276 -7.78 -13.42 0.50
N GLU A 277 -8.88 -12.87 0.00
CA GLU A 277 -9.37 -13.11 -1.35
C GLU A 277 -9.06 -11.92 -2.26
N GLN A 278 -9.07 -12.18 -3.55
CA GLN A 278 -9.00 -11.10 -4.54
C GLN A 278 -10.16 -10.14 -4.36
N SER A 279 -9.87 -8.85 -4.47
CA SER A 279 -10.88 -7.79 -4.44
C SER A 279 -12.07 -8.09 -5.35
N THR A 280 -13.28 -8.00 -4.81
CA THR A 280 -14.52 -8.11 -5.57
C THR A 280 -14.68 -6.99 -6.61
N LEU A 281 -13.95 -5.88 -6.46
CA LEU A 281 -13.90 -4.80 -7.45
C LEU A 281 -13.27 -5.25 -8.78
N LEU A 282 -12.42 -6.28 -8.76
CA LEU A 282 -11.76 -6.85 -9.93
C LEU A 282 -12.56 -7.97 -10.60
N ARG A 283 -13.67 -8.41 -9.98
CA ARG A 283 -14.48 -9.50 -10.51
C ARG A 283 -15.01 -9.14 -11.90
N ASP A 284 -14.91 -10.08 -12.84
CA ASP A 284 -15.36 -9.96 -14.23
C ASP A 284 -14.68 -8.87 -15.06
N LEU A 285 -13.50 -8.36 -14.62
CA LEU A 285 -12.68 -7.52 -15.48
C LEU A 285 -11.89 -8.37 -16.48
N THR A 286 -11.79 -7.86 -17.71
CA THR A 286 -11.00 -8.48 -18.79
C THR A 286 -9.71 -7.67 -18.98
N PHE A 287 -8.55 -8.33 -18.83
CA PHE A 287 -7.22 -7.74 -18.91
C PHE A 287 -6.59 -7.94 -20.27
#